data_14d5de11d25bebcff727c874b74a9436
#
_entry.id   14d5de11d25bebcff727c874b74a9436
#
_cell.length_a   1.000
_cell.length_b   1.000
_cell.length_c   1.000
_cell.angle_alpha   90.00
_cell.angle_beta   90.00
_cell.angle_gamma   90.00
#
_symmetry.space_group_name_H-M   'P 1'
#
loop_
_entity.id
_entity.type
_entity.pdbx_description
1 polymer ?
#
loop_
_entity_poly.entity_id
_entity_poly.type
_entity_poly.pdbx_seq_one_letter_code
_entity_poly.pdbx_strand_id
1 'polypeptide(L)'
;MVCKRKAAVEVAAGASYSGSRTLVTMKQVGLNVASDPVMCLSYVGIKGGMVIVSADDPGPISSQTEQDTRNFAQYSKLPCFDPSTPSEAFEMIQEAFDLSEKYNTPVLLRPTTRADHAYESMEFPDLKPCRPRGTFEKDTKRWVIFPRTSYMNHKRIFERNEKILPVEFSKNRWNSITGGCLPLASAGRDESLPSSATPSSGGICDESGTAKFQTHPRNAPSIAFATGGISYCYLMEALSILKAEFPENTFLANAEILKIGTPYPFPKTLAESFLREHERVIVFEELDPVIEDNLIRVAGSLHINCNVSGKLDGIVPEAGELSVEIVKDILINLLKLNPQTAKPDNADSVPELPVRPPVLCAGCPHRGSFYAVKQAMKGKKTVYCGDIGCYTLGNAQPLDMTDTCLCMGADITMAQGFSHNESDRYCFSFIGDSTFFASGITGVVNAVYNQSHQTICILDNSTTAMTGHQPHPGTGITMMGEVVEKISIQKILEAIGVSPIIQVDPFDQEKAVDAVKKASEAPGVSAIIFKSPCISIASKVGYKFPDAKTVDTKKCIGCRKCINELGCPALSVSTEKNAKGKNLVAIDRTLCTGCSLCAQVCPVSAI
;
A
#
# COMPACT_ATOMS: atom_id res chain seq x y z
N MET A 1 -19.67 1.32 7.18
CA MET A 1 -18.30 1.44 6.61
C MET A 1 -17.59 2.62 7.24
N VAL A 2 -16.31 2.53 7.55
CA VAL A 2 -15.50 3.55 8.24
C VAL A 2 -14.23 3.80 7.44
N CYS A 3 -13.86 5.06 7.25
CA CYS A 3 -12.71 5.44 6.41
C CYS A 3 -11.40 5.69 7.20
N LYS A 4 -11.34 5.39 8.48
CA LYS A 4 -10.17 5.63 9.35
C LYS A 4 -9.62 4.31 9.90
N ARG A 5 -8.33 4.07 9.72
CA ARG A 5 -7.62 2.81 9.96
C ARG A 5 -7.89 2.20 11.33
N LYS A 6 -7.55 2.92 12.43
CA LYS A 6 -7.84 2.49 13.81
C LYS A 6 -9.33 2.33 14.06
N ALA A 7 -10.12 3.38 13.76
CA ALA A 7 -11.58 3.36 13.94
C ALA A 7 -12.27 2.26 13.11
N ALA A 8 -11.76 1.94 11.92
CA ALA A 8 -12.32 0.85 11.11
C ALA A 8 -12.22 -0.51 11.81
N VAL A 9 -11.06 -0.81 12.41
CA VAL A 9 -10.86 -2.02 13.21
C VAL A 9 -11.77 -2.03 14.45
N GLU A 10 -11.88 -0.91 15.15
CA GLU A 10 -12.72 -0.78 16.35
C GLU A 10 -14.21 -0.97 16.06
N VAL A 11 -14.71 -0.36 14.97
CA VAL A 11 -16.11 -0.55 14.51
C VAL A 11 -16.34 -2.01 14.07
N ALA A 12 -15.40 -2.60 13.33
CA ALA A 12 -15.47 -3.99 12.93
C ALA A 12 -15.46 -4.93 14.13
N ALA A 13 -14.67 -4.63 15.18
CA ALA A 13 -14.67 -5.38 16.43
C ALA A 13 -16.03 -5.38 17.11
N GLY A 14 -16.68 -4.20 17.24
CA GLY A 14 -18.02 -4.08 17.79
C GLY A 14 -19.07 -4.89 17.01
N ALA A 15 -19.01 -4.85 15.68
CA ALA A 15 -19.87 -5.65 14.82
C ALA A 15 -19.59 -7.15 14.96
N SER A 16 -18.32 -7.55 15.04
CA SER A 16 -17.91 -8.94 15.25
C SER A 16 -18.37 -9.46 16.63
N TYR A 17 -18.27 -8.66 17.69
CA TYR A 17 -18.78 -9.06 19.03
C TYR A 17 -20.28 -9.31 19.01
N SER A 18 -21.02 -8.63 18.12
CA SER A 18 -22.44 -8.86 17.88
C SER A 18 -22.71 -10.07 16.95
N GLY A 19 -21.68 -10.78 16.50
CA GLY A 19 -21.77 -12.00 15.69
C GLY A 19 -21.79 -11.79 14.18
N SER A 20 -21.53 -10.57 13.68
CA SER A 20 -21.43 -10.30 12.24
C SER A 20 -20.03 -10.62 11.71
N ARG A 21 -19.94 -11.19 10.50
CA ARG A 21 -18.67 -11.23 9.75
C ARG A 21 -18.27 -9.82 9.35
N THR A 22 -17.00 -9.48 9.52
CA THR A 22 -16.45 -8.15 9.22
C THR A 22 -15.18 -8.24 8.40
N LEU A 23 -15.11 -7.39 7.36
CA LEU A 23 -13.94 -7.24 6.51
C LEU A 23 -13.35 -5.84 6.71
N VAL A 24 -12.07 -5.77 7.00
CA VAL A 24 -11.31 -4.50 7.09
C VAL A 24 -10.19 -4.54 6.07
N THR A 25 -10.09 -3.52 5.22
CA THR A 25 -9.08 -3.44 4.17
C THR A 25 -8.18 -2.23 4.37
N MET A 26 -6.88 -2.40 4.24
CA MET A 26 -5.90 -1.32 4.33
C MET A 26 -4.55 -1.74 3.71
N LYS A 27 -3.67 -0.77 3.49
CA LYS A 27 -2.26 -1.04 3.20
C LYS A 27 -1.50 -1.33 4.50
N GLN A 28 -0.30 -1.90 4.39
CA GLN A 28 0.59 -2.18 5.53
C GLN A 28 0.82 -0.95 6.43
N VAL A 29 0.99 0.24 5.85
CA VAL A 29 1.10 1.50 6.63
C VAL A 29 -0.18 1.84 7.40
N GLY A 30 -1.34 1.33 6.93
CA GLY A 30 -2.60 1.44 7.65
C GLY A 30 -2.65 0.52 8.86
N LEU A 31 -2.09 -0.67 8.73
CA LEU A 31 -1.99 -1.67 9.80
C LEU A 31 -1.12 -1.15 10.95
N ASN A 32 -0.06 -0.39 10.67
CA ASN A 32 0.75 0.27 11.70
C ASN A 32 -0.10 1.17 12.61
N VAL A 33 -1.00 1.98 12.02
CA VAL A 33 -1.90 2.86 12.79
C VAL A 33 -2.97 2.06 13.55
N ALA A 34 -3.41 0.93 12.99
CA ALA A 34 -4.41 0.05 13.58
C ALA A 34 -3.81 -1.03 14.51
N SER A 35 -2.50 -1.03 14.72
CA SER A 35 -1.81 -2.08 15.48
C SER A 35 -2.34 -2.23 16.91
N ASP A 36 -2.60 -1.13 17.60
CA ASP A 36 -3.10 -1.16 18.99
C ASP A 36 -4.42 -1.96 19.13
N PRO A 37 -5.52 -1.63 18.44
CA PRO A 37 -6.72 -2.45 18.51
C PRO A 37 -6.53 -3.88 17.95
N VAL A 38 -5.71 -4.07 16.93
CA VAL A 38 -5.44 -5.42 16.39
C VAL A 38 -4.72 -6.28 17.43
N MET A 39 -3.72 -5.74 18.13
CA MET A 39 -3.02 -6.43 19.21
C MET A 39 -3.96 -6.80 20.36
N CYS A 40 -4.84 -5.89 20.76
CA CYS A 40 -5.83 -6.16 21.78
C CYS A 40 -6.82 -7.26 21.35
N LEU A 41 -7.28 -7.22 20.10
CA LEU A 41 -8.20 -8.22 19.53
C LEU A 41 -7.58 -9.62 19.45
N SER A 42 -6.28 -9.73 19.21
CA SER A 42 -5.61 -11.03 19.21
C SER A 42 -5.72 -11.75 20.56
N TYR A 43 -5.81 -10.99 21.65
CA TYR A 43 -5.98 -11.51 23.02
C TYR A 43 -7.44 -11.66 23.41
N VAL A 44 -8.29 -10.65 23.21
CA VAL A 44 -9.71 -10.70 23.55
C VAL A 44 -10.46 -11.69 22.68
N GLY A 45 -10.09 -11.76 21.40
CA GLY A 45 -10.76 -12.57 20.40
C GLY A 45 -11.99 -11.88 19.82
N ILE A 46 -12.78 -12.66 19.08
CA ILE A 46 -13.96 -12.23 18.33
C ILE A 46 -15.09 -13.23 18.48
N LYS A 47 -16.30 -12.91 17.95
CA LYS A 47 -17.46 -13.83 17.86
C LYS A 47 -17.82 -14.10 16.41
N GLY A 48 -18.21 -13.10 15.64
CA GLY A 48 -18.35 -13.21 14.19
C GLY A 48 -16.99 -13.09 13.53
N GLY A 49 -16.76 -13.81 12.43
CA GLY A 49 -15.48 -13.84 11.74
C GLY A 49 -14.97 -12.45 11.36
N MET A 50 -13.68 -12.22 11.54
CA MET A 50 -13.03 -10.95 11.18
C MET A 50 -11.80 -11.20 10.33
N VAL A 51 -11.81 -10.68 9.11
CA VAL A 51 -10.66 -10.74 8.21
C VAL A 51 -10.12 -9.33 8.00
N ILE A 52 -8.82 -9.18 8.13
CA ILE A 52 -8.09 -7.95 7.89
C ILE A 52 -7.21 -8.16 6.65
N VAL A 53 -7.58 -7.51 5.55
CA VAL A 53 -6.75 -7.47 4.34
C VAL A 53 -5.73 -6.37 4.50
N SER A 54 -4.46 -6.75 4.46
CA SER A 54 -3.32 -5.83 4.48
C SER A 54 -2.51 -5.98 3.20
N ALA A 55 -2.65 -5.03 2.29
CA ALA A 55 -1.92 -5.02 1.03
C ALA A 55 -0.49 -4.54 1.24
N ASP A 56 0.48 -5.40 0.94
CA ASP A 56 1.90 -5.07 0.96
C ASP A 56 2.36 -4.52 -0.39
N ASP A 57 3.41 -3.71 -0.39
CA ASP A 57 3.90 -2.97 -1.55
C ASP A 57 5.42 -3.19 -1.74
N PRO A 58 5.84 -4.36 -2.27
CA PRO A 58 7.24 -4.63 -2.58
C PRO A 58 7.79 -3.61 -3.59
N GLY A 59 9.04 -3.15 -3.38
CA GLY A 59 9.65 -2.12 -4.21
C GLY A 59 8.89 -0.79 -4.15
N PRO A 60 8.58 -0.22 -3.02
CA PRO A 60 7.49 0.68 -2.62
C PRO A 60 7.03 1.61 -3.75
N ILE A 61 6.13 1.11 -4.60
CA ILE A 61 5.61 1.84 -5.77
C ILE A 61 4.81 3.05 -5.33
N SER A 62 4.03 2.91 -4.25
CA SER A 62 3.16 3.97 -3.74
C SER A 62 3.09 4.05 -2.21
N SER A 63 3.93 3.32 -1.49
CA SER A 63 4.03 3.33 -0.03
C SER A 63 5.28 4.07 0.44
N GLN A 64 5.28 4.55 1.68
CA GLN A 64 6.41 5.27 2.27
C GLN A 64 7.53 4.33 2.71
N THR A 65 7.20 3.08 2.95
CA THR A 65 8.11 2.07 3.48
C THR A 65 7.83 0.74 2.81
N GLU A 66 8.85 -0.07 2.72
CA GLU A 66 8.77 -1.46 2.31
C GLU A 66 8.67 -2.30 3.58
N GLN A 67 7.47 -2.86 3.86
CA GLN A 67 7.17 -3.58 5.09
C GLN A 67 6.44 -4.89 4.79
N ASP A 68 6.69 -5.89 5.61
CA ASP A 68 6.13 -7.23 5.46
C ASP A 68 5.06 -7.53 6.53
N THR A 69 3.82 -7.65 6.08
CA THR A 69 2.69 -8.01 6.96
C THR A 69 2.84 -9.42 7.56
N ARG A 70 3.63 -10.31 6.98
CA ARG A 70 3.89 -11.66 7.53
C ARG A 70 4.64 -11.58 8.87
N ASN A 71 5.56 -10.62 9.01
CA ASN A 71 6.22 -10.32 10.30
C ASN A 71 5.24 -9.73 11.31
N PHE A 72 4.33 -8.85 10.86
CA PHE A 72 3.26 -8.36 11.72
C PHE A 72 2.32 -9.49 12.18
N ALA A 73 2.00 -10.46 11.31
CA ALA A 73 1.22 -11.64 11.66
C ALA A 73 1.88 -12.43 12.80
N GLN A 74 3.19 -12.65 12.71
CA GLN A 74 3.96 -13.32 13.76
C GLN A 74 3.97 -12.51 15.06
N TYR A 75 4.20 -11.19 14.99
CA TYR A 75 4.21 -10.31 16.15
C TYR A 75 2.84 -10.21 16.81
N SER A 76 1.76 -10.04 16.04
CA SER A 76 0.39 -9.98 16.54
C SER A 76 -0.21 -11.34 16.88
N LYS A 77 0.46 -12.43 16.51
CA LYS A 77 0.01 -13.82 16.72
C LYS A 77 -1.30 -14.16 15.98
N LEU A 78 -1.56 -13.49 14.87
CA LEU A 78 -2.72 -13.70 14.02
C LEU A 78 -2.39 -14.62 12.85
N PRO A 79 -3.24 -15.62 12.54
CA PRO A 79 -3.06 -16.43 11.34
C PRO A 79 -3.05 -15.56 10.08
N CYS A 80 -2.21 -15.93 9.11
CA CYS A 80 -2.01 -15.17 7.88
C CYS A 80 -2.14 -16.08 6.65
N PHE A 81 -2.88 -15.59 5.65
CA PHE A 81 -2.98 -16.14 4.30
C PHE A 81 -2.24 -15.22 3.34
N ASP A 82 -1.55 -15.81 2.35
CA ASP A 82 -0.70 -15.12 1.38
C ASP A 82 -1.03 -15.63 -0.05
N PRO A 83 -2.01 -15.03 -0.73
CA PRO A 83 -2.47 -15.51 -2.02
C PRO A 83 -1.47 -15.20 -3.14
N SER A 84 -1.34 -16.12 -4.10
CA SER A 84 -0.52 -15.97 -5.29
C SER A 84 -1.28 -15.32 -6.45
N THR A 85 -2.61 -15.47 -6.50
CA THR A 85 -3.47 -15.00 -7.58
C THR A 85 -4.77 -14.38 -7.04
N PRO A 86 -5.52 -13.61 -7.86
CA PRO A 86 -6.84 -13.12 -7.49
C PRO A 86 -7.83 -14.24 -7.14
N SER A 87 -7.82 -15.35 -7.87
CA SER A 87 -8.67 -16.51 -7.58
C SER A 87 -8.35 -17.11 -6.22
N GLU A 88 -7.08 -17.29 -5.89
CA GLU A 88 -6.68 -17.74 -4.55
C GLU A 88 -7.13 -16.77 -3.46
N ALA A 89 -6.97 -15.45 -3.67
CA ALA A 89 -7.43 -14.44 -2.72
C ALA A 89 -8.94 -14.54 -2.46
N PHE A 90 -9.72 -14.76 -3.52
CA PHE A 90 -11.17 -14.93 -3.43
C PHE A 90 -11.59 -16.19 -2.64
N GLU A 91 -10.87 -17.29 -2.82
CA GLU A 91 -11.15 -18.52 -2.08
C GLU A 91 -10.61 -18.47 -0.65
N MET A 92 -9.39 -17.97 -0.47
CA MET A 92 -8.76 -17.82 0.84
C MET A 92 -9.55 -16.94 1.80
N ILE A 93 -10.19 -15.86 1.31
CA ILE A 93 -10.99 -14.99 2.18
C ILE A 93 -12.17 -15.72 2.80
N GLN A 94 -12.77 -16.68 2.10
CA GLN A 94 -13.87 -17.49 2.62
C GLN A 94 -13.37 -18.41 3.73
N GLU A 95 -12.26 -19.09 3.50
CA GLU A 95 -11.64 -19.97 4.51
C GLU A 95 -11.10 -19.18 5.69
N ALA A 96 -10.56 -17.95 5.46
CA ALA A 96 -10.12 -17.05 6.51
C ALA A 96 -11.27 -16.67 7.45
N PHE A 97 -12.48 -16.42 6.94
CA PHE A 97 -13.65 -16.19 7.77
C PHE A 97 -14.03 -17.42 8.60
N ASP A 98 -14.02 -18.60 7.99
CA ASP A 98 -14.36 -19.85 8.68
C ASP A 98 -13.30 -20.18 9.75
N LEU A 99 -12.01 -20.00 9.46
CA LEU A 99 -10.92 -20.15 10.42
C LEU A 99 -11.04 -19.14 11.57
N SER A 100 -11.37 -17.90 11.24
CA SER A 100 -11.57 -16.82 12.20
C SER A 100 -12.66 -17.15 13.21
N GLU A 101 -13.80 -17.66 12.76
CA GLU A 101 -14.89 -18.12 13.63
C GLU A 101 -14.52 -19.35 14.43
N LYS A 102 -13.85 -20.34 13.80
CA LYS A 102 -13.42 -21.59 14.45
C LYS A 102 -12.51 -21.33 15.65
N TYR A 103 -11.59 -20.40 15.52
CA TYR A 103 -10.60 -20.11 16.56
C TYR A 103 -10.85 -18.82 17.35
N ASN A 104 -11.96 -18.12 17.07
CA ASN A 104 -12.34 -16.85 17.69
C ASN A 104 -11.20 -15.81 17.64
N THR A 105 -10.57 -15.66 16.49
CA THR A 105 -9.41 -14.77 16.30
C THR A 105 -9.52 -14.04 14.96
N PRO A 106 -9.13 -12.77 14.87
CA PRO A 106 -8.96 -12.15 13.56
C PRO A 106 -7.94 -12.94 12.72
N VAL A 107 -8.09 -12.86 11.40
CA VAL A 107 -7.19 -13.48 10.42
C VAL A 107 -6.70 -12.42 9.46
N LEU A 108 -5.41 -12.45 9.12
CA LEU A 108 -4.81 -11.59 8.12
C LEU A 108 -4.88 -12.26 6.74
N LEU A 109 -5.22 -11.49 5.73
CA LEU A 109 -5.05 -11.83 4.31
C LEU A 109 -4.09 -10.81 3.70
N ARG A 110 -2.96 -11.27 3.18
CA ARG A 110 -1.84 -10.43 2.76
C ARG A 110 -1.58 -10.58 1.26
N PRO A 111 -2.32 -9.92 0.39
CA PRO A 111 -1.93 -9.80 -1.00
C PRO A 111 -0.81 -8.77 -1.18
N THR A 112 -0.07 -8.86 -2.28
CA THR A 112 0.90 -7.86 -2.70
C THR A 112 0.38 -7.05 -3.89
N THR A 113 1.03 -5.93 -4.18
CA THR A 113 0.62 -4.98 -5.22
C THR A 113 0.27 -5.66 -6.55
N ARG A 114 1.05 -6.64 -7.01
CA ARG A 114 0.79 -7.29 -8.29
C ARG A 114 -0.44 -8.20 -8.25
N ALA A 115 -0.66 -8.91 -7.15
CA ALA A 115 -1.89 -9.69 -6.96
C ALA A 115 -3.13 -8.79 -6.86
N ASP A 116 -3.01 -7.63 -6.17
CA ASP A 116 -4.10 -6.65 -6.04
C ASP A 116 -4.49 -5.98 -7.36
N HIS A 117 -3.54 -5.84 -8.29
CA HIS A 117 -3.75 -5.20 -9.60
C HIS A 117 -3.94 -6.20 -10.74
N ALA A 118 -3.86 -7.49 -10.48
CA ALA A 118 -4.09 -8.52 -11.47
C ALA A 118 -5.58 -8.70 -11.77
N TYR A 119 -5.86 -9.20 -12.97
CA TYR A 119 -7.20 -9.56 -13.43
C TYR A 119 -7.22 -11.03 -13.82
N GLU A 120 -8.21 -11.73 -13.35
CA GLU A 120 -8.39 -13.16 -13.63
C GLU A 120 -9.87 -13.47 -13.85
N SER A 121 -10.17 -14.35 -14.80
CA SER A 121 -11.52 -14.86 -15.01
C SER A 121 -11.76 -16.02 -14.04
N MET A 122 -12.83 -15.94 -13.25
CA MET A 122 -13.19 -16.99 -12.31
C MET A 122 -14.68 -17.26 -12.34
N GLU A 123 -15.07 -18.50 -12.03
CA GLU A 123 -16.45 -18.87 -11.81
C GLU A 123 -16.86 -18.52 -10.37
N PHE A 124 -17.96 -17.79 -10.24
CA PHE A 124 -18.52 -17.50 -8.92
C PHE A 124 -19.38 -18.67 -8.46
N PRO A 125 -19.13 -19.23 -7.27
CA PRO A 125 -20.01 -20.21 -6.69
C PRO A 125 -21.37 -19.59 -6.35
N ASP A 126 -22.40 -20.41 -6.25
CA ASP A 126 -23.70 -19.97 -5.78
C ASP A 126 -23.59 -19.23 -4.44
N LEU A 127 -24.19 -18.07 -4.38
CA LEU A 127 -24.17 -17.24 -3.17
C LEU A 127 -24.87 -17.98 -2.03
N LYS A 128 -24.12 -18.29 -0.98
CA LYS A 128 -24.73 -18.82 0.25
C LYS A 128 -25.64 -17.76 0.87
N PRO A 129 -26.80 -18.14 1.42
CA PRO A 129 -27.69 -17.21 2.09
C PRO A 129 -26.94 -16.42 3.17
N CYS A 130 -27.25 -15.13 3.27
CA CYS A 130 -26.68 -14.27 4.31
C CYS A 130 -27.01 -14.86 5.69
N ARG A 131 -26.01 -15.08 6.52
CA ARG A 131 -26.25 -15.56 7.90
C ARG A 131 -27.08 -14.52 8.67
N PRO A 132 -28.03 -14.95 9.51
CA PRO A 132 -28.79 -14.02 10.34
C PRO A 132 -27.82 -13.23 11.23
N ARG A 133 -28.15 -11.95 11.47
CA ARG A 133 -27.38 -11.11 12.38
C ARG A 133 -27.40 -11.71 13.77
N GLY A 134 -26.22 -11.90 14.34
CA GLY A 134 -26.08 -12.34 15.72
C GLY A 134 -26.50 -11.26 16.72
N THR A 135 -26.56 -11.62 17.99
CA THR A 135 -26.78 -10.69 19.09
C THR A 135 -25.58 -10.66 20.01
N PHE A 136 -25.31 -9.52 20.62
CA PHE A 136 -24.24 -9.40 21.62
C PHE A 136 -24.65 -10.10 22.92
N GLU A 137 -23.77 -10.92 23.42
CA GLU A 137 -23.89 -11.58 24.73
C GLU A 137 -22.94 -10.93 25.70
N LYS A 138 -23.48 -10.39 26.78
CA LYS A 138 -22.68 -9.71 27.81
C LYS A 138 -21.88 -10.73 28.60
N ASP A 139 -20.56 -10.66 28.45
CA ASP A 139 -19.59 -11.42 29.22
C ASP A 139 -18.35 -10.57 29.51
N THR A 140 -18.31 -9.97 30.70
CA THR A 140 -17.21 -9.11 31.10
C THR A 140 -15.89 -9.85 31.28
N LYS A 141 -15.92 -11.16 31.51
CA LYS A 141 -14.69 -11.98 31.62
C LYS A 141 -14.08 -12.26 30.24
N ARG A 142 -14.90 -12.22 29.20
CA ARG A 142 -14.46 -12.43 27.81
C ARG A 142 -14.07 -11.10 27.14
N TRP A 143 -14.95 -10.11 27.21
CA TRP A 143 -14.86 -8.91 26.38
C TRP A 143 -14.05 -7.75 26.97
N VAL A 144 -13.66 -7.86 28.24
CA VAL A 144 -12.83 -6.82 28.88
C VAL A 144 -11.39 -7.33 29.01
N ILE A 145 -10.46 -6.58 28.40
CA ILE A 145 -9.05 -6.93 28.46
C ILE A 145 -8.47 -6.57 29.84
N PHE A 146 -8.03 -7.59 30.56
CA PHE A 146 -7.40 -7.46 31.89
C PHE A 146 -6.12 -8.30 31.95
N PRO A 147 -5.11 -7.93 32.74
CA PRO A 147 -3.84 -8.66 32.84
C PRO A 147 -4.02 -10.17 33.07
N ARG A 148 -4.90 -10.57 34.00
CA ARG A 148 -5.18 -11.99 34.27
C ARG A 148 -5.81 -12.72 33.06
N THR A 149 -6.74 -12.06 32.38
CA THR A 149 -7.38 -12.62 31.17
C THR A 149 -6.38 -12.71 30.04
N SER A 150 -5.56 -11.68 29.86
CA SER A 150 -4.49 -11.66 28.83
C SER A 150 -3.49 -12.80 29.03
N TYR A 151 -3.08 -13.07 30.27
CA TYR A 151 -2.19 -14.18 30.59
C TYR A 151 -2.79 -15.55 30.20
N MET A 152 -4.05 -15.78 30.53
CA MET A 152 -4.74 -17.04 30.17
C MET A 152 -4.92 -17.15 28.67
N ASN A 153 -5.28 -16.05 28.00
CA ASN A 153 -5.42 -16.00 26.55
C ASN A 153 -4.09 -16.21 25.83
N HIS A 154 -2.98 -15.74 26.40
CA HIS A 154 -1.66 -15.99 25.83
C HIS A 154 -1.35 -17.50 25.75
N LYS A 155 -1.69 -18.27 26.77
CA LYS A 155 -1.53 -19.73 26.75
C LYS A 155 -2.37 -20.38 25.65
N ARG A 156 -3.63 -19.94 25.49
CA ARG A 156 -4.52 -20.41 24.40
C ARG A 156 -3.97 -20.05 23.02
N ILE A 157 -3.46 -18.83 22.87
CA ILE A 157 -2.84 -18.39 21.61
C ILE A 157 -1.61 -19.23 21.30
N PHE A 158 -0.76 -19.48 22.30
CA PHE A 158 0.43 -20.33 22.12
C PHE A 158 0.03 -21.75 21.69
N GLU A 159 -0.96 -22.36 22.33
CA GLU A 159 -1.43 -23.68 21.97
C GLU A 159 -1.98 -23.72 20.54
N ARG A 160 -2.81 -22.74 20.17
CA ARG A 160 -3.34 -22.60 18.80
C ARG A 160 -2.23 -22.46 17.77
N ASN A 161 -1.27 -21.54 17.99
CA ASN A 161 -0.30 -21.17 16.98
C ASN A 161 0.92 -22.10 16.92
N GLU A 162 1.28 -22.78 18.01
CA GLU A 162 2.46 -23.65 18.03
C GLU A 162 2.13 -25.13 17.91
N LYS A 163 0.90 -25.54 18.25
CA LYS A 163 0.54 -26.96 18.26
C LYS A 163 -0.57 -27.31 17.26
N ILE A 164 -1.61 -26.48 17.14
CA ILE A 164 -2.79 -26.84 16.35
C ILE A 164 -2.65 -26.39 14.90
N LEU A 165 -2.53 -25.07 14.68
CA LEU A 165 -2.52 -24.51 13.33
C LEU A 165 -1.33 -24.97 12.46
N PRO A 166 -0.09 -25.15 12.97
CA PRO A 166 0.98 -25.70 12.15
C PRO A 166 0.67 -27.06 11.54
N VAL A 167 -0.08 -27.90 12.26
CA VAL A 167 -0.52 -29.22 11.77
C VAL A 167 -1.66 -29.09 10.76
N GLU A 168 -2.65 -28.24 11.04
CA GLU A 168 -3.75 -27.96 10.10
C GLU A 168 -3.23 -27.36 8.81
N PHE A 169 -2.34 -26.36 8.90
CA PHE A 169 -1.76 -25.70 7.73
C PHE A 169 -0.84 -26.63 6.93
N SER A 170 -0.21 -27.61 7.56
CA SER A 170 0.56 -28.63 6.84
C SER A 170 -0.31 -29.56 5.98
N LYS A 171 -1.64 -29.56 6.17
CA LYS A 171 -2.59 -30.39 5.42
C LYS A 171 -3.56 -29.56 4.57
N ASN A 172 -3.42 -28.26 4.59
CA ASN A 172 -4.30 -27.34 3.90
C ASN A 172 -3.86 -27.24 2.42
N ARG A 173 -4.79 -27.03 1.50
CA ARG A 173 -4.55 -27.00 0.05
C ARG A 173 -3.67 -25.84 -0.41
N TRP A 174 -3.50 -24.80 0.43
CA TRP A 174 -2.69 -23.62 0.13
C TRP A 174 -1.19 -23.83 0.34
N ASN A 175 -0.85 -24.88 1.07
CA ASN A 175 0.51 -25.33 1.29
C ASN A 175 0.68 -26.69 0.63
N SER A 176 1.56 -26.79 -0.33
CA SER A 176 1.73 -28.00 -1.13
C SER A 176 3.15 -28.20 -1.59
N ILE A 177 3.50 -29.45 -1.84
CA ILE A 177 4.72 -29.82 -2.56
C ILE A 177 4.25 -30.22 -3.97
N THR A 178 4.77 -29.53 -4.99
CA THR A 178 4.50 -29.84 -6.38
C THR A 178 5.81 -30.30 -7.04
N GLY A 179 5.80 -31.46 -7.69
CA GLY A 179 6.93 -31.95 -8.50
C GLY A 179 6.63 -31.81 -9.98
N GLY A 180 7.63 -31.47 -10.78
CA GLY A 180 7.74 -31.37 -12.22
C GLY A 180 6.46 -31.40 -13.06
N CYS A 181 6.23 -30.34 -13.81
CA CYS A 181 5.21 -30.18 -14.85
C CYS A 181 3.74 -30.08 -14.42
N LEU A 182 3.29 -28.83 -14.17
CA LEU A 182 1.91 -28.51 -14.50
C LEU A 182 1.82 -28.24 -16.02
N PRO A 183 0.84 -28.83 -16.76
CA PRO A 183 0.58 -28.43 -18.12
C PRO A 183 0.13 -26.97 -18.13
N LEU A 184 0.73 -26.14 -18.97
CA LEU A 184 0.16 -24.85 -19.35
C LEU A 184 -1.31 -25.08 -19.72
N ALA A 185 -2.23 -24.39 -19.04
CA ALA A 185 -3.59 -24.27 -19.49
C ALA A 185 -3.53 -23.61 -20.88
N SER A 186 -3.62 -24.41 -21.92
CA SER A 186 -3.69 -23.94 -23.29
C SER A 186 -4.87 -22.98 -23.41
N ALA A 187 -4.59 -21.74 -23.75
CA ALA A 187 -5.57 -20.84 -24.32
C ALA A 187 -6.01 -21.39 -25.68
N GLY A 188 -6.96 -22.30 -25.66
CA GLY A 188 -7.52 -22.95 -26.84
C GLY A 188 -8.77 -23.70 -26.41
N ARG A 189 -9.92 -23.13 -26.75
CA ARG A 189 -11.21 -23.80 -26.59
C ARG A 189 -11.19 -25.11 -27.39
N ASP A 190 -11.39 -26.21 -26.68
CA ASP A 190 -11.94 -27.40 -27.31
C ASP A 190 -13.18 -27.81 -26.51
N GLU A 191 -14.33 -27.61 -27.17
CA GLU A 191 -15.66 -28.01 -26.68
C GLU A 191 -15.80 -29.50 -26.91
N SER A 192 -15.40 -30.32 -25.92
CA SER A 192 -15.97 -31.66 -25.74
C SER A 192 -15.27 -32.41 -24.59
N LEU A 193 -15.71 -32.19 -23.37
CA LEU A 193 -15.56 -33.20 -22.30
C LEU A 193 -16.73 -33.10 -21.31
N PRO A 194 -17.30 -34.23 -20.89
CA PRO A 194 -18.51 -34.27 -20.06
C PRO A 194 -18.21 -33.83 -18.61
N SER A 195 -19.17 -33.13 -18.05
CA SER A 195 -19.20 -32.64 -16.68
C SER A 195 -19.27 -33.79 -15.66
N SER A 196 -18.17 -34.42 -15.32
CA SER A 196 -18.00 -35.19 -14.09
C SER A 196 -16.56 -35.72 -13.94
N ALA A 197 -15.64 -34.84 -13.59
CA ALA A 197 -14.33 -35.28 -13.11
C ALA A 197 -13.92 -34.39 -11.93
N THR A 198 -14.10 -34.89 -10.72
CA THR A 198 -13.41 -34.44 -9.52
C THR A 198 -11.90 -34.52 -9.75
N PRO A 199 -11.09 -33.52 -9.35
CA PRO A 199 -9.63 -33.62 -9.46
C PRO A 199 -9.17 -34.75 -8.55
N SER A 200 -8.65 -35.82 -9.15
CA SER A 200 -7.99 -36.90 -8.42
C SER A 200 -6.68 -36.36 -7.85
N SER A 201 -6.61 -36.19 -6.53
CA SER A 201 -5.37 -36.06 -5.77
C SER A 201 -4.53 -37.32 -6.04
N GLY A 202 -3.46 -37.18 -6.83
CA GLY A 202 -2.51 -38.28 -7.14
C GLY A 202 -1.58 -38.60 -5.96
N GLY A 203 -2.14 -38.95 -4.81
CA GLY A 203 -1.41 -39.55 -3.70
C GLY A 203 -1.95 -40.95 -3.50
N ILE A 204 -1.16 -41.99 -3.73
CA ILE A 204 -1.51 -43.38 -3.38
C ILE A 204 -1.36 -43.46 -1.86
N CYS A 205 -2.48 -43.47 -1.14
CA CYS A 205 -2.53 -43.79 0.27
C CYS A 205 -2.72 -45.32 0.42
N ASP A 206 -2.02 -45.94 1.36
CA ASP A 206 -2.33 -47.30 1.78
C ASP A 206 -3.58 -47.33 2.66
N GLU A 207 -4.07 -48.55 2.96
CA GLU A 207 -5.29 -48.77 3.77
C GLU A 207 -5.16 -48.21 5.21
N SER A 208 -4.01 -47.71 5.63
CA SER A 208 -3.75 -47.09 6.93
C SER A 208 -3.72 -45.56 6.89
N GLY A 209 -3.92 -44.90 5.71
CA GLY A 209 -3.94 -43.44 5.57
C GLY A 209 -2.57 -42.77 5.62
N THR A 210 -1.49 -43.54 5.48
CA THR A 210 -0.14 -43.01 5.46
C THR A 210 0.34 -42.80 4.01
N ALA A 211 0.71 -41.57 3.66
CA ALA A 211 1.26 -41.25 2.34
C ALA A 211 2.61 -41.95 2.16
N LYS A 212 2.70 -42.86 1.20
CA LYS A 212 3.97 -43.44 0.78
C LYS A 212 4.60 -42.56 -0.27
N PHE A 213 5.66 -41.85 0.11
CA PHE A 213 6.54 -41.18 -0.85
C PHE A 213 7.46 -42.21 -1.48
N GLN A 214 7.53 -42.19 -2.82
CA GLN A 214 8.51 -43.03 -3.55
C GLN A 214 9.90 -42.42 -3.33
N THR A 215 10.77 -43.14 -2.64
CA THR A 215 12.19 -42.80 -2.51
C THR A 215 12.89 -43.06 -3.83
N HIS A 216 13.29 -42.00 -4.53
CA HIS A 216 14.18 -42.11 -5.69
C HIS A 216 15.63 -42.33 -5.24
N PRO A 217 16.43 -43.14 -5.96
CA PRO A 217 17.85 -43.35 -5.62
C PRO A 217 18.61 -42.02 -5.81
N ARG A 218 19.23 -41.55 -4.73
CA ARG A 218 19.99 -40.29 -4.68
C ARG A 218 21.37 -40.48 -5.37
N ASN A 219 21.53 -39.94 -6.59
CA ASN A 219 22.83 -39.88 -7.26
C ASN A 219 23.23 -38.45 -7.69
N ALA A 220 22.51 -37.40 -7.34
CA ALA A 220 22.90 -35.99 -7.53
C ALA A 220 22.38 -35.15 -6.35
N PRO A 221 23.08 -34.05 -5.97
CA PRO A 221 22.59 -33.14 -4.94
C PRO A 221 21.19 -32.62 -5.33
N SER A 222 20.20 -32.92 -4.51
CA SER A 222 18.82 -32.55 -4.79
C SER A 222 18.61 -31.10 -4.39
N ILE A 223 18.51 -30.23 -5.40
CA ILE A 223 18.09 -28.83 -5.23
C ILE A 223 16.57 -28.78 -5.39
N ALA A 224 15.91 -28.03 -4.52
CA ALA A 224 14.48 -27.76 -4.61
C ALA A 224 14.21 -26.27 -4.33
N PHE A 225 12.97 -25.84 -4.53
CA PHE A 225 12.57 -24.45 -4.36
C PHE A 225 11.49 -24.33 -3.30
N ALA A 226 11.49 -23.21 -2.57
CA ALA A 226 10.37 -22.84 -1.71
C ALA A 226 9.92 -21.41 -2.05
N THR A 227 8.62 -21.13 -1.94
CA THR A 227 8.07 -19.84 -2.34
C THR A 227 6.67 -19.62 -1.74
N GLY A 228 6.18 -18.37 -1.76
CA GLY A 228 4.82 -17.99 -1.35
C GLY A 228 4.35 -16.72 -2.04
N GLY A 229 3.06 -16.42 -1.90
CA GLY A 229 2.47 -15.24 -2.53
C GLY A 229 2.70 -15.21 -4.04
N ILE A 230 2.80 -14.00 -4.60
CA ILE A 230 2.98 -13.81 -6.05
C ILE A 230 4.32 -14.39 -6.58
N SER A 231 5.33 -14.53 -5.72
CA SER A 231 6.62 -15.12 -6.11
C SER A 231 6.48 -16.56 -6.61
N TYR A 232 5.43 -17.28 -6.16
CA TYR A 232 5.09 -18.58 -6.70
C TYR A 232 4.77 -18.52 -8.20
N CYS A 233 3.99 -17.52 -8.63
CA CYS A 233 3.66 -17.35 -10.05
C CYS A 233 4.91 -17.02 -10.87
N TYR A 234 5.79 -16.15 -10.37
CA TYR A 234 7.05 -15.82 -11.06
C TYR A 234 7.97 -17.02 -11.20
N LEU A 235 8.09 -17.83 -10.15
CA LEU A 235 8.92 -19.04 -10.20
C LEU A 235 8.35 -20.07 -11.20
N MET A 236 7.03 -20.30 -11.18
CA MET A 236 6.38 -21.23 -12.09
C MET A 236 6.55 -20.82 -13.56
N GLU A 237 6.36 -19.54 -13.86
CA GLU A 237 6.52 -19.01 -15.21
C GLU A 237 7.98 -19.07 -15.67
N ALA A 238 8.93 -18.67 -14.83
CA ALA A 238 10.36 -18.74 -15.13
C ALA A 238 10.80 -20.19 -15.41
N LEU A 239 10.35 -21.15 -14.61
CA LEU A 239 10.63 -22.59 -14.84
C LEU A 239 10.00 -23.09 -16.14
N SER A 240 8.77 -22.64 -16.46
CA SER A 240 8.09 -23.00 -17.71
C SER A 240 8.87 -22.50 -18.93
N ILE A 241 9.33 -21.24 -18.92
CA ILE A 241 10.15 -20.66 -19.98
C ILE A 241 11.48 -21.42 -20.13
N LEU A 242 12.19 -21.61 -19.03
CA LEU A 242 13.49 -22.31 -19.07
C LEU A 242 13.36 -23.77 -19.51
N LYS A 243 12.28 -24.45 -19.14
CA LYS A 243 12.00 -25.79 -19.61
C LYS A 243 11.78 -25.84 -21.13
N ALA A 244 11.10 -24.85 -21.69
CA ALA A 244 10.94 -24.75 -23.14
C ALA A 244 12.26 -24.41 -23.85
N GLU A 245 13.13 -23.60 -23.24
CA GLU A 245 14.47 -23.26 -23.76
C GLU A 245 15.47 -24.41 -23.63
N PHE A 246 15.35 -25.24 -22.58
CA PHE A 246 16.28 -26.36 -22.26
C PHE A 246 15.51 -27.67 -22.05
N PRO A 247 14.88 -28.24 -23.08
CA PRO A 247 14.00 -29.41 -22.92
C PRO A 247 14.73 -30.68 -22.44
N GLU A 248 16.03 -30.78 -22.68
CA GLU A 248 16.86 -31.90 -22.25
C GLU A 248 17.30 -31.80 -20.77
N ASN A 249 17.02 -30.69 -20.11
CA ASN A 249 17.41 -30.51 -18.72
C ASN A 249 16.45 -31.24 -17.78
N THR A 250 16.85 -32.41 -17.31
CA THR A 250 16.04 -33.26 -16.44
C THR A 250 15.74 -32.64 -15.08
N PHE A 251 16.59 -31.73 -14.60
CA PHE A 251 16.35 -31.00 -13.36
C PHE A 251 15.15 -30.05 -13.51
N LEU A 252 15.11 -29.23 -14.55
CA LEU A 252 13.99 -28.32 -14.82
C LEU A 252 12.68 -29.09 -15.00
N ALA A 253 12.74 -30.29 -15.60
CA ALA A 253 11.58 -31.15 -15.79
C ALA A 253 10.99 -31.66 -14.46
N ASN A 254 11.83 -31.90 -13.45
CA ASN A 254 11.48 -32.57 -12.21
C ASN A 254 11.70 -31.70 -10.95
N ALA A 255 11.82 -30.38 -11.12
CA ALA A 255 12.01 -29.47 -9.99
C ALA A 255 10.86 -29.57 -8.99
N GLU A 256 11.18 -29.78 -7.72
CA GLU A 256 10.21 -29.81 -6.64
C GLU A 256 10.08 -28.42 -5.98
N ILE A 257 8.84 -28.03 -5.70
CA ILE A 257 8.51 -26.70 -5.17
C ILE A 257 7.62 -26.86 -3.95
N LEU A 258 8.07 -26.29 -2.83
CA LEU A 258 7.24 -26.08 -1.65
C LEU A 258 6.53 -24.74 -1.75
N LYS A 259 5.23 -24.74 -1.93
CA LYS A 259 4.39 -23.55 -1.86
C LYS A 259 3.91 -23.32 -0.43
N ILE A 260 4.07 -22.09 0.07
CA ILE A 260 3.59 -21.62 1.37
C ILE A 260 2.57 -20.51 1.16
N GLY A 261 1.29 -20.85 1.18
CA GLY A 261 0.18 -19.89 1.09
C GLY A 261 -0.38 -19.47 2.46
N THR A 262 0.09 -20.10 3.55
CA THR A 262 -0.23 -19.69 4.94
C THR A 262 1.06 -19.54 5.74
N PRO A 263 1.76 -18.39 5.62
CA PRO A 263 3.09 -18.20 6.21
C PRO A 263 3.10 -18.13 7.73
N TYR A 264 1.97 -17.89 8.37
CA TYR A 264 1.87 -17.90 9.83
C TYR A 264 0.50 -18.38 10.35
N PRO A 265 0.44 -19.31 11.34
CA PRO A 265 1.56 -20.12 11.83
C PRO A 265 2.15 -21.01 10.75
N PHE A 266 3.47 -21.16 10.75
CA PHE A 266 4.19 -21.86 9.68
C PHE A 266 3.85 -23.36 9.63
N PRO A 267 3.66 -23.99 8.43
CA PRO A 267 3.29 -25.39 8.27
C PRO A 267 4.50 -26.32 8.51
N LYS A 268 4.91 -26.44 9.77
CA LYS A 268 6.16 -27.09 10.19
C LYS A 268 6.31 -28.54 9.71
N THR A 269 5.23 -29.33 9.77
CA THR A 269 5.30 -30.74 9.38
C THR A 269 5.52 -30.92 7.88
N LEU A 270 4.87 -30.08 7.06
CA LEU A 270 5.07 -30.10 5.62
C LEU A 270 6.50 -29.65 5.26
N ALA A 271 6.97 -28.59 5.91
CA ALA A 271 8.35 -28.09 5.73
C ALA A 271 9.39 -29.14 6.16
N GLU A 272 9.18 -29.81 7.30
CA GLU A 272 10.04 -30.90 7.75
C GLU A 272 10.14 -32.02 6.71
N SER A 273 9.03 -32.51 6.18
CA SER A 273 9.03 -33.57 5.16
C SER A 273 9.80 -33.14 3.92
N PHE A 274 9.59 -31.91 3.46
CA PHE A 274 10.28 -31.36 2.30
C PHE A 274 11.80 -31.22 2.52
N LEU A 275 12.21 -30.63 3.65
CA LEU A 275 13.62 -30.43 3.97
C LEU A 275 14.41 -31.75 4.13
N ARG A 276 13.75 -32.82 4.60
CA ARG A 276 14.40 -34.15 4.74
C ARG A 276 14.72 -34.81 3.40
N GLU A 277 14.00 -34.46 2.35
CA GLU A 277 14.18 -35.02 1.00
C GLU A 277 15.20 -34.28 0.16
N HIS A 278 15.66 -33.07 0.60
CA HIS A 278 16.54 -32.22 -0.20
C HIS A 278 17.82 -31.82 0.55
N GLU A 279 18.92 -31.71 -0.21
CA GLU A 279 20.19 -31.21 0.31
C GLU A 279 20.28 -29.69 0.29
N ARG A 280 19.56 -29.06 -0.66
CA ARG A 280 19.53 -27.61 -0.81
C ARG A 280 18.14 -27.12 -1.22
N VAL A 281 17.67 -26.09 -0.55
CA VAL A 281 16.41 -25.40 -0.88
C VAL A 281 16.70 -23.93 -1.14
N ILE A 282 16.27 -23.43 -2.30
CA ILE A 282 16.36 -22.00 -2.66
C ILE A 282 14.99 -21.37 -2.47
N VAL A 283 14.94 -20.29 -1.71
CA VAL A 283 13.69 -19.60 -1.35
C VAL A 283 13.49 -18.36 -2.21
N PHE A 284 12.38 -18.30 -2.94
CA PHE A 284 11.96 -17.12 -3.70
C PHE A 284 10.80 -16.45 -2.98
N GLU A 285 11.04 -15.29 -2.42
CA GLU A 285 10.00 -14.49 -1.74
C GLU A 285 10.30 -12.99 -1.82
N GLU A 286 9.25 -12.19 -1.81
CA GLU A 286 9.36 -10.72 -1.76
C GLU A 286 9.40 -10.22 -0.32
N LEU A 287 9.88 -8.98 -0.13
CA LEU A 287 10.04 -8.30 1.17
C LEU A 287 11.05 -9.01 2.08
N ASP A 288 10.64 -9.38 3.29
CA ASP A 288 11.55 -9.98 4.28
C ASP A 288 11.72 -11.50 4.09
N PRO A 289 12.82 -12.10 4.59
CA PRO A 289 13.10 -13.55 4.46
C PRO A 289 12.25 -14.40 5.43
N VAL A 290 10.92 -14.32 5.34
CA VAL A 290 10.01 -14.97 6.29
C VAL A 290 9.92 -16.48 6.09
N ILE A 291 9.82 -16.93 4.83
CA ILE A 291 9.82 -18.37 4.51
C ILE A 291 11.19 -18.96 4.75
N GLU A 292 12.24 -18.27 4.30
CA GLU A 292 13.64 -18.69 4.48
C GLU A 292 13.97 -18.86 5.96
N ASP A 293 13.71 -17.87 6.81
CA ASP A 293 13.94 -17.93 8.27
C ASP A 293 13.19 -19.09 8.94
N ASN A 294 11.94 -19.33 8.55
CA ASN A 294 11.16 -20.43 9.12
C ASN A 294 11.70 -21.79 8.68
N LEU A 295 12.13 -21.95 7.43
CA LEU A 295 12.78 -23.18 6.95
C LEU A 295 14.11 -23.44 7.65
N ILE A 296 14.96 -22.42 7.79
CA ILE A 296 16.21 -22.49 8.56
C ILE A 296 15.92 -22.90 10.01
N ARG A 297 14.90 -22.30 10.64
CA ARG A 297 14.49 -22.64 12.02
C ARG A 297 14.02 -24.10 12.13
N VAL A 298 13.24 -24.59 11.17
CA VAL A 298 12.79 -25.98 11.13
C VAL A 298 13.99 -26.92 10.96
N ALA A 299 14.87 -26.64 9.97
CA ALA A 299 16.09 -27.43 9.74
C ALA A 299 16.97 -27.49 10.99
N GLY A 300 17.26 -26.35 11.60
CA GLY A 300 18.10 -26.26 12.79
C GLY A 300 17.52 -26.96 14.01
N SER A 301 16.22 -26.76 14.29
CA SER A 301 15.55 -27.37 15.46
C SER A 301 15.44 -28.90 15.38
N LEU A 302 15.39 -29.45 14.17
CA LEU A 302 15.25 -30.89 13.91
C LEU A 302 16.56 -31.54 13.43
N HIS A 303 17.65 -30.78 13.42
CA HIS A 303 18.97 -31.23 12.93
C HIS A 303 18.93 -31.85 11.53
N ILE A 304 18.16 -31.26 10.62
CA ILE A 304 18.05 -31.67 9.22
C ILE A 304 19.23 -31.09 8.45
N ASN A 305 19.99 -31.95 7.74
CA ASN A 305 21.10 -31.51 6.91
C ASN A 305 20.59 -31.04 5.54
N CYS A 306 20.03 -29.86 5.49
CA CYS A 306 19.56 -29.19 4.29
C CYS A 306 20.05 -27.73 4.30
N ASN A 307 20.71 -27.30 3.23
CA ASN A 307 21.14 -25.92 3.08
C ASN A 307 19.98 -25.08 2.53
N VAL A 308 19.46 -24.16 3.33
CA VAL A 308 18.41 -23.19 2.92
C VAL A 308 19.10 -21.89 2.55
N SER A 309 18.82 -21.39 1.37
CA SER A 309 19.44 -20.20 0.77
C SER A 309 18.36 -19.32 0.10
N GLY A 310 18.60 -18.02 0.05
CA GLY A 310 17.65 -17.09 -0.60
C GLY A 310 18.08 -15.64 -0.52
N LYS A 311 17.38 -14.83 0.26
CA LYS A 311 17.71 -13.42 0.50
C LYS A 311 18.88 -13.24 1.45
N LEU A 312 19.01 -14.10 2.46
CA LEU A 312 20.01 -13.95 3.52
C LEU A 312 21.45 -14.16 3.01
N ASP A 313 21.63 -14.88 1.93
CA ASP A 313 22.95 -15.07 1.28
C ASP A 313 23.06 -14.34 -0.07
N GLY A 314 22.11 -13.49 -0.40
CA GLY A 314 22.15 -12.62 -1.58
C GLY A 314 21.85 -13.32 -2.91
N ILE A 315 21.34 -14.56 -2.91
CA ILE A 315 20.89 -15.24 -4.14
C ILE A 315 19.65 -14.56 -4.72
N VAL A 316 18.73 -14.18 -3.85
CA VAL A 316 17.51 -13.43 -4.20
C VAL A 316 17.68 -11.98 -3.73
N PRO A 317 17.26 -10.97 -4.50
CA PRO A 317 17.39 -9.56 -4.11
C PRO A 317 16.80 -9.26 -2.74
N GLU A 318 17.52 -8.47 -1.94
CA GLU A 318 17.11 -8.13 -0.56
C GLU A 318 15.86 -7.26 -0.50
N ALA A 319 15.66 -6.38 -1.49
CA ALA A 319 14.56 -5.43 -1.56
C ALA A 319 14.01 -5.34 -2.99
N GLY A 320 12.82 -4.76 -3.12
CA GLY A 320 12.16 -4.58 -4.41
C GLY A 320 11.21 -5.72 -4.77
N GLU A 321 10.49 -5.51 -5.88
CA GLU A 321 9.65 -6.55 -6.48
C GLU A 321 10.50 -7.61 -7.15
N LEU A 322 10.07 -8.86 -7.11
CA LEU A 322 10.53 -9.89 -8.03
C LEU A 322 9.79 -9.78 -9.38
N SER A 323 10.37 -10.37 -10.40
CA SER A 323 9.73 -10.56 -11.69
C SER A 323 10.13 -11.91 -12.28
N VAL A 324 9.44 -12.32 -13.34
CA VAL A 324 9.78 -13.55 -14.08
C VAL A 324 11.21 -13.47 -14.59
N GLU A 325 11.65 -12.31 -15.10
CA GLU A 325 13.01 -12.10 -15.63
C GLU A 325 14.05 -12.24 -14.52
N ILE A 326 13.85 -11.60 -13.37
CA ILE A 326 14.77 -11.67 -12.23
C ILE A 326 14.91 -13.14 -11.76
N VAL A 327 13.80 -13.84 -11.59
CA VAL A 327 13.79 -15.23 -11.17
C VAL A 327 14.46 -16.13 -12.23
N LYS A 328 14.18 -15.88 -13.52
CA LYS A 328 14.82 -16.61 -14.63
C LYS A 328 16.34 -16.43 -14.63
N ASP A 329 16.82 -15.21 -14.47
CA ASP A 329 18.25 -14.91 -14.45
C ASP A 329 18.95 -15.57 -13.25
N ILE A 330 18.31 -15.59 -12.08
CA ILE A 330 18.79 -16.31 -10.89
C ILE A 330 18.88 -17.80 -11.19
N LEU A 331 17.86 -18.40 -11.79
CA LEU A 331 17.84 -19.83 -12.14
C LEU A 331 18.91 -20.18 -13.18
N ILE A 332 19.11 -19.35 -14.21
CA ILE A 332 20.17 -19.52 -15.21
C ILE A 332 21.54 -19.56 -14.53
N ASN A 333 21.81 -18.60 -13.66
CA ASN A 333 23.09 -18.52 -12.94
C ASN A 333 23.28 -19.71 -11.97
N LEU A 334 22.23 -20.04 -11.20
CA LEU A 334 22.25 -21.14 -10.23
C LEU A 334 22.50 -22.50 -10.89
N LEU A 335 21.83 -22.75 -12.01
CA LEU A 335 21.88 -24.01 -12.75
C LEU A 335 22.99 -24.02 -13.82
N LYS A 336 23.73 -22.92 -13.97
CA LYS A 336 24.80 -22.74 -14.98
C LYS A 336 24.30 -23.04 -16.39
N LEU A 337 23.10 -22.59 -16.72
CA LEU A 337 22.53 -22.74 -18.04
C LEU A 337 23.18 -21.75 -19.02
N ASN A 338 23.41 -22.18 -20.26
CA ASN A 338 23.92 -21.32 -21.31
C ASN A 338 22.80 -21.05 -22.32
N PRO A 339 22.06 -19.95 -22.18
CA PRO A 339 20.99 -19.63 -23.12
C PRO A 339 21.58 -19.42 -24.52
N GLN A 340 21.05 -20.16 -25.51
CA GLN A 340 21.49 -20.06 -26.92
C GLN A 340 20.96 -18.81 -27.62
N THR A 341 20.05 -18.09 -27.00
CA THR A 341 19.50 -16.85 -27.56
C THR A 341 20.49 -15.72 -27.35
N ALA A 342 21.15 -15.33 -28.42
CA ALA A 342 21.83 -14.04 -28.50
C ALA A 342 20.85 -12.95 -28.01
N LYS A 343 21.30 -12.05 -27.11
CA LYS A 343 20.60 -10.80 -26.87
C LYS A 343 20.24 -10.23 -28.25
N PRO A 344 18.99 -9.80 -28.49
CA PRO A 344 18.68 -9.22 -29.79
C PRO A 344 19.69 -8.12 -30.07
N ASP A 345 20.34 -8.17 -31.24
CA ASP A 345 21.39 -7.22 -31.67
C ASP A 345 21.00 -5.74 -31.58
N ASN A 346 19.73 -5.46 -31.29
CA ASN A 346 19.16 -4.13 -31.15
C ASN A 346 19.00 -3.64 -29.69
N ALA A 347 19.41 -4.39 -28.68
CA ALA A 347 19.27 -3.95 -27.28
C ALA A 347 20.08 -2.67 -26.98
N ASP A 348 21.21 -2.48 -27.69
CA ASP A 348 22.05 -1.28 -27.55
C ASP A 348 21.50 -0.03 -28.26
N SER A 349 20.43 -0.15 -29.05
CA SER A 349 19.82 0.96 -29.81
C SER A 349 18.61 1.60 -29.14
N VAL A 350 18.11 1.06 -28.05
CA VAL A 350 16.98 1.67 -27.34
C VAL A 350 17.50 2.82 -26.48
N PRO A 351 17.13 4.07 -26.78
CA PRO A 351 17.57 5.21 -25.98
C PRO A 351 17.02 5.09 -24.56
N GLU A 352 17.85 5.45 -23.59
CA GLU A 352 17.43 5.55 -22.20
C GLU A 352 16.25 6.53 -22.08
N LEU A 353 15.10 6.03 -21.59
CA LEU A 353 13.92 6.86 -21.44
C LEU A 353 14.06 7.78 -20.23
N PRO A 354 13.67 9.07 -20.36
CA PRO A 354 13.74 10.00 -19.24
C PRO A 354 12.78 9.57 -18.12
N VAL A 355 13.27 9.62 -16.90
CA VAL A 355 12.43 9.42 -15.70
C VAL A 355 11.33 10.49 -15.66
N ARG A 356 10.09 10.08 -15.49
CA ARG A 356 8.92 10.97 -15.39
C ARG A 356 8.28 10.85 -14.01
N PRO A 357 8.80 11.54 -12.99
CA PRO A 357 8.22 11.48 -11.65
C PRO A 357 6.80 12.07 -11.66
N PRO A 358 5.92 11.65 -10.73
CA PRO A 358 4.61 12.24 -10.58
C PRO A 358 4.72 13.74 -10.24
N VAL A 359 3.80 14.55 -10.78
CA VAL A 359 3.72 15.97 -10.55
C VAL A 359 2.30 16.40 -10.19
N LEU A 360 2.15 17.57 -9.55
CA LEU A 360 0.83 18.15 -9.33
C LEU A 360 0.12 18.41 -10.67
N CYS A 361 -1.16 18.07 -10.76
CA CYS A 361 -1.96 18.26 -11.98
C CYS A 361 -1.98 19.71 -12.46
N ALA A 362 -2.25 19.94 -13.75
CA ALA A 362 -2.61 21.26 -14.22
C ALA A 362 -3.91 21.73 -13.53
N GLY A 363 -3.94 22.96 -13.01
CA GLY A 363 -5.07 23.47 -12.24
C GLY A 363 -5.23 22.90 -10.83
N CYS A 364 -4.23 22.20 -10.31
CA CYS A 364 -4.25 21.70 -8.93
C CYS A 364 -4.27 22.88 -7.92
N PRO A 365 -5.24 22.92 -6.98
CA PRO A 365 -5.32 23.99 -5.98
C PRO A 365 -4.12 24.01 -5.04
N HIS A 366 -3.54 22.86 -4.72
CA HIS A 366 -2.36 22.77 -3.86
C HIS A 366 -1.17 23.58 -4.42
N ARG A 367 -1.05 23.69 -5.74
CA ARG A 367 -0.03 24.53 -6.39
C ARG A 367 -0.17 26.00 -6.01
N GLY A 368 -1.40 26.52 -6.00
CA GLY A 368 -1.68 27.88 -5.57
C GLY A 368 -1.39 28.10 -4.09
N SER A 369 -1.75 27.15 -3.25
CA SER A 369 -1.50 27.20 -1.80
C SER A 369 0.00 27.27 -1.50
N PHE A 370 0.80 26.37 -2.07
CA PHE A 370 2.26 26.38 -1.92
C PHE A 370 2.90 27.65 -2.45
N TYR A 371 2.45 28.10 -3.62
CA TYR A 371 3.00 29.33 -4.21
C TYR A 371 2.71 30.56 -3.34
N ALA A 372 1.51 30.67 -2.78
CA ALA A 372 1.15 31.75 -1.87
C ALA A 372 2.05 31.77 -0.62
N VAL A 373 2.25 30.62 0.03
CA VAL A 373 3.14 30.52 1.20
C VAL A 373 4.58 30.86 0.83
N LYS A 374 5.08 30.33 -0.30
CA LYS A 374 6.42 30.63 -0.82
C LYS A 374 6.63 32.12 -1.05
N GLN A 375 5.65 32.82 -1.63
CA GLN A 375 5.74 34.26 -1.87
C GLN A 375 5.65 35.06 -0.57
N ALA A 376 4.77 34.71 0.34
CA ALA A 376 4.60 35.41 1.61
C ALA A 376 5.84 35.29 2.51
N MET A 377 6.51 34.15 2.48
CA MET A 377 7.65 33.82 3.37
C MET A 377 9.01 34.03 2.70
N LYS A 378 9.06 34.68 1.52
CA LYS A 378 10.32 34.90 0.82
C LYS A 378 11.34 35.64 1.69
N GLY A 379 12.52 35.05 1.90
CA GLY A 379 13.61 35.60 2.69
C GLY A 379 13.44 35.46 4.21
N LYS A 380 12.41 34.78 4.68
CA LYS A 380 12.22 34.41 6.09
C LYS A 380 12.88 33.06 6.39
N LYS A 381 13.26 32.83 7.65
CA LYS A 381 13.72 31.53 8.14
C LYS A 381 12.49 30.64 8.41
N THR A 382 12.24 29.67 7.55
CA THR A 382 11.02 28.83 7.58
C THR A 382 11.34 27.34 7.72
N VAL A 383 10.36 26.56 8.10
CA VAL A 383 10.30 25.12 7.89
C VAL A 383 8.89 24.73 7.43
N TYR A 384 8.84 23.86 6.44
CA TYR A 384 7.62 23.37 5.80
C TYR A 384 7.44 21.87 6.10
N CYS A 385 6.64 21.55 7.10
CA CYS A 385 6.33 20.18 7.49
C CYS A 385 5.17 19.68 6.63
N GLY A 386 5.44 18.69 5.78
CA GLY A 386 4.46 18.10 4.90
C GLY A 386 3.81 16.85 5.48
N ASP A 387 2.68 16.51 4.90
CA ASP A 387 1.90 15.30 5.15
C ASP A 387 1.83 14.45 3.88
N ILE A 388 1.23 13.27 3.95
CA ILE A 388 1.16 12.29 2.87
C ILE A 388 -0.16 12.41 2.12
N GLY A 389 -0.07 12.80 0.85
CA GLY A 389 -1.16 12.98 -0.09
C GLY A 389 -0.65 13.55 -1.41
N CYS A 390 -1.55 13.99 -2.31
CA CYS A 390 -1.13 14.66 -3.56
C CYS A 390 -0.22 15.88 -3.29
N TYR A 391 -0.40 16.52 -2.16
CA TYR A 391 0.38 17.68 -1.73
C TYR A 391 1.81 17.33 -1.27
N THR A 392 2.15 16.08 -1.03
CA THR A 392 3.56 15.66 -0.86
C THR A 392 4.38 16.03 -2.10
N LEU A 393 3.74 16.04 -3.29
CA LEU A 393 4.37 16.47 -4.54
C LEU A 393 4.77 17.96 -4.56
N GLY A 394 4.41 18.73 -3.54
CA GLY A 394 4.92 20.08 -3.31
C GLY A 394 6.40 20.15 -2.99
N ASN A 395 7.06 19.02 -2.66
CA ASN A 395 8.51 18.93 -2.47
C ASN A 395 9.28 19.12 -3.77
N ALA A 396 8.66 18.82 -4.91
CA ALA A 396 9.34 18.88 -6.19
C ALA A 396 9.56 20.34 -6.66
N GLN A 397 10.69 20.54 -7.35
CA GLN A 397 10.98 21.81 -8.02
C GLN A 397 9.87 22.15 -9.06
N PRO A 398 9.51 23.41 -9.25
CA PRO A 398 10.09 24.60 -8.61
C PRO A 398 9.41 25.03 -7.30
N LEU A 399 8.44 24.30 -6.80
CA LEU A 399 7.73 24.68 -5.58
C LEU A 399 8.65 24.56 -4.36
N ASP A 400 9.20 23.38 -4.11
CA ASP A 400 10.15 23.14 -3.01
C ASP A 400 9.56 23.59 -1.66
N MET A 401 8.36 23.09 -1.36
CA MET A 401 7.53 23.54 -0.23
C MET A 401 7.22 22.42 0.77
N THR A 402 8.10 21.43 0.85
CA THR A 402 8.02 20.35 1.84
C THR A 402 9.43 19.96 2.25
N ASP A 403 9.84 20.39 3.43
CA ASP A 403 11.17 20.08 3.99
C ASP A 403 11.18 18.73 4.71
N THR A 404 10.05 18.35 5.32
CA THR A 404 9.92 17.10 6.07
C THR A 404 8.59 16.42 5.76
N CYS A 405 8.61 15.08 5.71
CA CYS A 405 7.39 14.26 5.59
C CYS A 405 7.67 12.92 6.28
N LEU A 406 6.87 12.55 7.29
CA LEU A 406 7.10 11.34 8.08
C LEU A 406 5.96 10.32 7.90
N CYS A 407 4.80 10.63 8.43
CA CYS A 407 3.61 9.79 8.30
C CYS A 407 2.35 10.66 8.29
N MET A 408 1.18 10.10 7.94
CA MET A 408 -0.05 10.86 7.82
C MET A 408 -0.44 11.55 9.13
N GLY A 409 -0.52 12.88 9.10
CA GLY A 409 -0.86 13.75 10.23
C GLY A 409 0.30 14.15 11.13
N ALA A 410 1.54 13.75 10.79
CA ALA A 410 2.73 14.11 11.56
C ALA A 410 3.22 15.54 11.31
N ASP A 411 2.80 16.19 10.24
CA ASP A 411 3.17 17.55 9.88
C ASP A 411 2.93 18.55 11.01
N ILE A 412 1.75 18.50 11.63
CA ILE A 412 1.36 19.40 12.74
C ILE A 412 2.25 19.18 13.97
N THR A 413 2.50 17.92 14.33
CA THR A 413 3.30 17.59 15.52
C THR A 413 4.79 17.79 15.29
N MET A 414 5.29 17.57 14.07
CA MET A 414 6.67 17.90 13.71
C MET A 414 6.92 19.42 13.75
N ALA A 415 5.97 20.22 13.23
CA ALA A 415 6.05 21.68 13.31
C ALA A 415 6.13 22.17 14.76
N GLN A 416 5.46 21.51 15.71
CA GLN A 416 5.61 21.80 17.15
C GLN A 416 7.05 21.57 17.63
N GLY A 417 7.66 20.44 17.25
CA GLY A 417 9.04 20.13 17.61
C GLY A 417 10.00 21.22 17.16
N PHE A 418 9.84 21.69 15.93
CA PHE A 418 10.63 22.81 15.40
C PHE A 418 10.34 24.12 16.16
N SER A 419 9.07 24.44 16.37
CA SER A 419 8.64 25.66 17.07
C SER A 419 9.19 25.75 18.50
N HIS A 420 9.22 24.64 19.23
CA HIS A 420 9.77 24.62 20.60
C HIS A 420 11.31 24.67 20.63
N ASN A 421 11.98 24.21 19.59
CA ASN A 421 13.44 24.19 19.54
C ASN A 421 14.04 25.47 18.90
N GLU A 422 13.35 26.06 17.92
CA GLU A 422 13.82 27.23 17.17
C GLU A 422 12.73 28.33 17.16
N SER A 423 12.72 29.17 18.18
CA SER A 423 11.71 30.22 18.38
C SER A 423 11.72 31.34 17.34
N ASP A 424 12.81 31.47 16.57
CA ASP A 424 12.99 32.45 15.49
C ASP A 424 12.56 31.93 14.10
N ARG A 425 12.09 30.67 14.03
CA ARG A 425 11.68 30.02 12.79
C ARG A 425 10.17 30.05 12.61
N TYR A 426 9.72 30.43 11.43
CA TYR A 426 8.33 30.28 11.03
C TYR A 426 8.03 28.83 10.67
N CYS A 427 7.19 28.19 11.48
CA CYS A 427 6.85 26.78 11.33
C CYS A 427 5.49 26.63 10.63
N PHE A 428 5.48 25.97 9.49
CA PHE A 428 4.26 25.66 8.73
C PHE A 428 4.03 24.15 8.69
N SER A 429 2.77 23.75 8.81
CA SER A 429 2.33 22.37 8.50
C SER A 429 1.36 22.40 7.34
N PHE A 430 1.44 21.40 6.43
CA PHE A 430 0.56 21.26 5.28
C PHE A 430 -0.17 19.93 5.38
N ILE A 431 -1.46 19.97 5.65
CA ILE A 431 -2.30 18.80 5.83
C ILE A 431 -3.50 18.82 4.89
N GLY A 432 -3.86 17.67 4.31
CA GLY A 432 -5.10 17.54 3.54
C GLY A 432 -6.33 17.43 4.44
N ASP A 433 -7.49 17.80 3.89
CA ASP A 433 -8.79 17.73 4.57
C ASP A 433 -9.12 16.33 5.09
N SER A 434 -8.88 15.28 4.30
CA SER A 434 -9.09 13.90 4.73
C SER A 434 -8.16 13.50 5.87
N THR A 435 -6.86 13.84 5.80
CA THR A 435 -5.90 13.51 6.87
C THR A 435 -6.18 14.33 8.13
N PHE A 436 -6.65 15.57 8.00
CA PHE A 436 -7.09 16.37 9.15
C PHE A 436 -8.09 15.60 10.00
N PHE A 437 -9.15 15.04 9.38
CA PHE A 437 -10.14 14.23 10.10
C PHE A 437 -9.56 12.87 10.56
N ALA A 438 -8.56 12.33 9.85
CA ALA A 438 -7.99 11.02 10.16
C ALA A 438 -7.12 11.01 11.41
N SER A 439 -6.20 11.98 11.50
CA SER A 439 -5.13 12.01 12.50
C SER A 439 -4.68 13.43 12.87
N GLY A 440 -5.05 14.45 12.08
CA GLY A 440 -4.61 15.83 12.33
C GLY A 440 -5.20 16.45 13.58
N ILE A 441 -6.47 16.16 13.91
CA ILE A 441 -7.18 16.79 15.05
C ILE A 441 -6.41 16.63 16.37
N THR A 442 -5.88 15.45 16.63
CA THR A 442 -5.08 15.19 17.85
C THR A 442 -3.81 16.03 17.88
N GLY A 443 -3.17 16.23 16.72
CA GLY A 443 -2.01 17.12 16.58
C GLY A 443 -2.37 18.58 16.87
N VAL A 444 -3.53 19.06 16.40
CA VAL A 444 -4.00 20.43 16.67
C VAL A 444 -4.27 20.62 18.15
N VAL A 445 -4.99 19.67 18.80
CA VAL A 445 -5.24 19.73 20.24
C VAL A 445 -3.93 19.80 21.03
N ASN A 446 -2.95 18.96 20.66
CA ASN A 446 -1.65 18.97 21.30
C ASN A 446 -0.88 20.29 21.08
N ALA A 447 -0.96 20.87 19.89
CA ALA A 447 -0.32 22.14 19.55
C ALA A 447 -0.86 23.31 20.39
N VAL A 448 -2.18 23.41 20.48
CA VAL A 448 -2.84 24.47 21.28
C VAL A 448 -2.57 24.26 22.76
N TYR A 449 -2.73 23.04 23.27
CA TYR A 449 -2.50 22.71 24.67
C TYR A 449 -1.07 23.04 25.13
N ASN A 450 -0.06 22.73 24.29
CA ASN A 450 1.35 22.98 24.58
C ASN A 450 1.83 24.36 24.07
N GLN A 451 0.94 25.24 23.66
CA GLN A 451 1.24 26.63 23.27
C GLN A 451 2.33 26.73 22.17
N SER A 452 2.23 25.85 21.18
CA SER A 452 3.11 25.91 20.01
C SER A 452 2.90 27.21 19.22
N HIS A 453 3.94 27.69 18.54
CA HIS A 453 3.85 28.81 17.61
C HIS A 453 4.02 28.30 16.17
N GLN A 454 2.90 28.07 15.48
CA GLN A 454 2.90 27.52 14.12
C GLN A 454 1.66 27.91 13.33
N THR A 455 1.77 27.85 12.01
CA THR A 455 0.67 28.04 11.06
C THR A 455 0.29 26.73 10.41
N ILE A 456 -0.96 26.30 10.60
CA ILE A 456 -1.50 25.07 10.01
C ILE A 456 -2.18 25.41 8.67
N CYS A 457 -1.64 24.92 7.57
CA CYS A 457 -2.20 25.06 6.23
C CYS A 457 -3.05 23.83 5.89
N ILE A 458 -4.37 23.96 5.94
CA ILE A 458 -5.30 22.88 5.58
C ILE A 458 -5.64 23.00 4.10
N LEU A 459 -5.31 21.99 3.33
CA LEU A 459 -5.49 21.93 1.89
C LEU A 459 -6.81 21.22 1.59
N ASP A 460 -7.93 21.96 1.73
CA ASP A 460 -9.29 21.45 1.53
C ASP A 460 -9.64 21.40 0.03
N ASN A 461 -9.47 20.23 -0.57
CA ASN A 461 -9.86 19.96 -1.94
C ASN A 461 -11.16 19.13 -2.08
N SER A 462 -11.87 18.93 -0.97
CA SER A 462 -13.17 18.27 -0.86
C SER A 462 -13.18 16.80 -1.27
N THR A 463 -12.03 16.10 -1.21
CA THR A 463 -11.95 14.66 -1.51
C THR A 463 -10.62 14.04 -1.04
N THR A 464 -10.60 12.73 -0.82
CA THR A 464 -9.37 11.94 -0.64
C THR A 464 -8.83 11.56 -2.02
N ALA A 465 -8.15 12.51 -2.71
CA ALA A 465 -7.86 12.40 -4.14
C ALA A 465 -6.90 11.27 -4.52
N MET A 466 -5.76 11.13 -3.83
CA MET A 466 -4.65 10.25 -4.21
C MET A 466 -5.06 8.77 -4.32
N THR A 467 -5.97 8.31 -3.48
CA THR A 467 -6.37 6.91 -3.39
C THR A 467 -7.69 6.57 -4.09
N GLY A 468 -8.21 7.47 -4.92
CA GLY A 468 -9.41 7.22 -5.73
C GLY A 468 -10.65 8.02 -5.34
N HIS A 469 -10.47 9.21 -4.79
CA HIS A 469 -11.54 10.17 -4.51
C HIS A 469 -12.57 9.69 -3.47
N GLN A 470 -12.13 8.97 -2.43
CA GLN A 470 -13.01 8.52 -1.37
C GLN A 470 -13.60 9.71 -0.59
N PRO A 471 -14.86 9.59 -0.10
CA PRO A 471 -15.45 10.57 0.78
C PRO A 471 -14.76 10.59 2.15
N HIS A 472 -14.87 11.73 2.83
CA HIS A 472 -14.44 11.95 4.20
C HIS A 472 -15.47 12.84 4.93
N PRO A 473 -15.41 13.03 6.26
CA PRO A 473 -16.45 13.75 7.01
C PRO A 473 -16.79 15.14 6.50
N GLY A 474 -15.85 15.86 5.88
CA GLY A 474 -16.09 17.18 5.27
C GLY A 474 -16.77 17.15 3.90
N THR A 475 -16.99 15.98 3.27
CA THR A 475 -17.62 15.89 1.95
C THR A 475 -19.15 15.89 2.01
N GLY A 476 -19.74 15.48 3.15
CA GLY A 476 -21.19 15.32 3.30
C GLY A 476 -21.74 14.06 2.62
N ILE A 477 -20.90 13.08 2.36
CA ILE A 477 -21.26 11.77 1.82
C ILE A 477 -20.64 10.70 2.70
N THR A 478 -21.45 9.73 3.16
CA THR A 478 -20.95 8.58 3.90
C THR A 478 -20.22 7.60 2.96
N MET A 479 -19.47 6.66 3.54
CA MET A 479 -18.82 5.59 2.75
C MET A 479 -19.83 4.64 2.05
N MET A 480 -21.10 4.67 2.44
CA MET A 480 -22.20 3.93 1.79
C MET A 480 -22.94 4.77 0.75
N GLY A 481 -22.51 6.01 0.51
CA GLY A 481 -23.10 6.91 -0.49
C GLY A 481 -24.28 7.75 0.02
N GLU A 482 -24.64 7.64 1.31
CA GLU A 482 -25.73 8.47 1.90
C GLU A 482 -25.29 9.92 2.04
N VAL A 483 -26.18 10.84 1.71
CA VAL A 483 -25.94 12.28 1.90
C VAL A 483 -26.23 12.65 3.35
N VAL A 484 -25.26 13.30 3.99
CA VAL A 484 -25.34 13.73 5.40
C VAL A 484 -24.79 15.14 5.54
N GLU A 485 -24.98 15.75 6.70
CA GLU A 485 -24.40 17.05 7.01
C GLU A 485 -22.88 16.99 7.05
N LYS A 486 -22.22 18.00 6.45
CA LYS A 486 -20.76 18.12 6.44
C LYS A 486 -20.24 18.50 7.82
N ILE A 487 -19.21 17.82 8.27
CA ILE A 487 -18.47 18.24 9.46
C ILE A 487 -17.52 19.38 9.07
N SER A 488 -17.64 20.53 9.75
CA SER A 488 -16.87 21.73 9.45
C SER A 488 -15.50 21.70 10.12
N ILE A 489 -14.44 21.77 9.31
CA ILE A 489 -13.04 21.92 9.77
C ILE A 489 -12.91 23.20 10.60
N GLN A 490 -13.48 24.31 10.13
CA GLN A 490 -13.41 25.60 10.81
C GLN A 490 -14.00 25.53 12.21
N LYS A 491 -15.21 24.97 12.39
CA LYS A 491 -15.85 24.82 13.71
C LYS A 491 -15.02 23.95 14.67
N ILE A 492 -14.34 22.92 14.16
CA ILE A 492 -13.45 22.09 14.97
C ILE A 492 -12.25 22.91 15.46
N LEU A 493 -11.61 23.66 14.58
CA LEU A 493 -10.48 24.51 14.92
C LEU A 493 -10.87 25.60 15.93
N GLU A 494 -12.04 26.24 15.75
CA GLU A 494 -12.61 27.22 16.69
C GLU A 494 -12.82 26.60 18.07
N ALA A 495 -13.43 25.41 18.13
CA ALA A 495 -13.70 24.70 19.38
C ALA A 495 -12.41 24.28 20.12
N ILE A 496 -11.30 24.03 19.42
CA ILE A 496 -10.00 23.72 20.01
C ILE A 496 -9.29 25.00 20.50
N GLY A 497 -9.66 26.17 19.97
CA GLY A 497 -9.05 27.45 20.35
C GLY A 497 -7.96 27.95 19.40
N VAL A 498 -7.93 27.46 18.17
CA VAL A 498 -7.03 28.00 17.12
C VAL A 498 -7.45 29.40 16.71
N SER A 499 -6.52 30.35 16.65
CA SER A 499 -6.80 31.73 16.23
C SER A 499 -5.53 32.43 15.72
N PRO A 500 -5.58 33.16 14.59
CA PRO A 500 -6.73 33.30 13.67
C PRO A 500 -6.97 32.05 12.81
N ILE A 501 -8.20 31.94 12.28
CA ILE A 501 -8.54 30.96 11.25
C ILE A 501 -8.96 31.75 10.01
N ILE A 502 -8.27 31.57 8.89
CA ILE A 502 -8.51 32.31 7.66
C ILE A 502 -8.83 31.32 6.53
N GLN A 503 -10.02 31.42 5.94
CA GLN A 503 -10.36 30.64 4.74
C GLN A 503 -10.12 31.48 3.49
N VAL A 504 -9.45 30.89 2.49
CA VAL A 504 -9.10 31.58 1.25
C VAL A 504 -9.10 30.63 0.05
N ASP A 505 -9.42 31.16 -1.14
CA ASP A 505 -9.24 30.44 -2.41
C ASP A 505 -7.75 30.51 -2.80
N PRO A 506 -7.07 29.37 -2.97
CA PRO A 506 -5.65 29.35 -3.38
C PRO A 506 -5.42 29.87 -4.80
N PHE A 507 -6.45 30.05 -5.61
CA PHE A 507 -6.33 30.68 -6.93
C PHE A 507 -6.38 32.21 -6.90
N ASP A 508 -6.80 32.84 -5.79
CA ASP A 508 -6.69 34.29 -5.54
C ASP A 508 -5.37 34.54 -4.79
N GLN A 509 -4.30 34.75 -5.54
CA GLN A 509 -2.94 34.83 -4.96
C GLN A 509 -2.72 36.05 -4.07
N GLU A 510 -3.38 37.16 -4.36
CA GLU A 510 -3.28 38.40 -3.54
C GLU A 510 -3.81 38.13 -2.13
N LYS A 511 -5.06 37.61 -2.05
CA LYS A 511 -5.69 37.27 -0.76
C LYS A 511 -4.99 36.11 -0.06
N ALA A 512 -4.52 35.12 -0.81
CA ALA A 512 -3.81 33.98 -0.25
C ALA A 512 -2.49 34.39 0.41
N VAL A 513 -1.69 35.23 -0.23
CA VAL A 513 -0.44 35.76 0.33
C VAL A 513 -0.71 36.63 1.56
N ASP A 514 -1.75 37.48 1.54
CA ASP A 514 -2.16 38.30 2.69
C ASP A 514 -2.62 37.43 3.88
N ALA A 515 -3.40 36.38 3.61
CA ALA A 515 -3.81 35.41 4.63
C ALA A 515 -2.61 34.73 5.30
N VAL A 516 -1.61 34.33 4.52
CA VAL A 516 -0.40 33.71 5.06
C VAL A 516 0.37 34.67 5.97
N LYS A 517 0.56 35.92 5.56
CA LYS A 517 1.25 36.93 6.38
C LYS A 517 0.53 37.15 7.70
N LYS A 518 -0.79 37.35 7.65
CA LYS A 518 -1.61 37.56 8.87
C LYS A 518 -1.57 36.36 9.81
N ALA A 519 -1.67 35.14 9.29
CA ALA A 519 -1.64 33.94 10.09
C ALA A 519 -0.25 33.67 10.71
N SER A 520 0.84 33.88 9.94
CA SER A 520 2.19 33.61 10.40
C SER A 520 2.73 34.62 11.41
N GLU A 521 2.16 35.82 11.45
CA GLU A 521 2.52 36.87 12.42
C GLU A 521 1.68 36.81 13.71
N ALA A 522 0.63 36.01 13.73
CA ALA A 522 -0.22 35.83 14.91
C ALA A 522 0.46 34.99 15.99
N PRO A 523 0.28 35.30 17.28
CA PRO A 523 0.83 34.49 18.35
C PRO A 523 0.12 33.13 18.47
N GLY A 524 0.84 32.09 18.86
CA GLY A 524 0.29 30.75 19.10
C GLY A 524 0.02 29.95 17.83
N VAL A 525 -1.05 29.18 17.85
CA VAL A 525 -1.44 28.32 16.72
C VAL A 525 -2.47 29.03 15.85
N SER A 526 -2.11 29.29 14.61
CA SER A 526 -3.01 29.84 13.58
C SER A 526 -3.34 28.80 12.51
N ALA A 527 -4.41 29.03 11.73
CA ALA A 527 -4.76 28.14 10.64
C ALA A 527 -5.20 28.90 9.38
N ILE A 528 -4.84 28.37 8.22
CA ILE A 528 -5.31 28.80 6.92
C ILE A 528 -5.99 27.63 6.25
N ILE A 529 -7.25 27.80 5.87
CA ILE A 529 -8.01 26.81 5.09
C ILE A 529 -7.95 27.23 3.63
N PHE A 530 -7.05 26.62 2.85
CA PHE A 530 -7.01 26.79 1.41
C PHE A 530 -8.08 25.92 0.77
N LYS A 531 -9.18 26.54 0.35
CA LYS A 531 -10.37 25.82 -0.10
C LYS A 531 -10.62 25.99 -1.59
N SER A 532 -10.47 24.89 -2.32
CA SER A 532 -10.86 24.80 -3.73
C SER A 532 -10.95 23.33 -4.14
N PRO A 533 -11.96 22.91 -4.93
CA PRO A 533 -12.16 21.49 -5.24
C PRO A 533 -11.01 20.92 -6.06
N CYS A 534 -10.71 19.64 -5.83
CA CYS A 534 -9.81 18.90 -6.69
C CYS A 534 -10.27 18.95 -8.15
N ILE A 535 -9.33 19.16 -9.08
CA ILE A 535 -9.63 19.27 -10.51
C ILE A 535 -10.40 18.05 -11.05
N SER A 536 -10.11 16.85 -10.57
CA SER A 536 -10.74 15.61 -11.03
C SER A 536 -12.22 15.48 -10.62
N ILE A 537 -12.66 16.19 -9.60
CA ILE A 537 -14.05 16.19 -9.13
C ILE A 537 -14.77 17.52 -9.33
N ALA A 538 -14.08 18.54 -9.83
CA ALA A 538 -14.60 19.90 -9.92
C ALA A 538 -15.96 19.96 -10.62
N SER A 539 -16.12 19.30 -11.76
CA SER A 539 -17.41 19.22 -12.48
C SER A 539 -18.50 18.50 -11.69
N LYS A 540 -18.14 17.47 -10.92
CA LYS A 540 -19.10 16.69 -10.09
C LYS A 540 -19.66 17.52 -8.93
N VAL A 541 -18.88 18.47 -8.43
CA VAL A 541 -19.31 19.40 -7.34
C VAL A 541 -19.83 20.73 -7.86
N GLY A 542 -20.07 20.84 -9.18
CA GLY A 542 -20.64 22.02 -9.81
C GLY A 542 -19.67 23.19 -9.99
N TYR A 543 -18.38 22.98 -9.78
CA TYR A 543 -17.35 24.00 -10.02
C TYR A 543 -16.99 24.06 -11.50
N LYS A 544 -17.10 25.24 -12.10
CA LYS A 544 -16.73 25.48 -13.50
C LYS A 544 -15.45 26.28 -13.54
N PHE A 545 -14.42 25.69 -14.13
CA PHE A 545 -13.20 26.45 -14.46
C PHE A 545 -13.46 27.40 -15.64
N PRO A 546 -12.81 28.57 -15.66
CA PRO A 546 -12.79 29.42 -16.85
C PRO A 546 -12.13 28.71 -18.04
N ASP A 547 -12.30 29.28 -19.24
CA ASP A 547 -11.65 28.77 -20.44
C ASP A 547 -10.14 28.70 -20.31
N ALA A 548 -9.56 27.73 -21.02
CA ALA A 548 -8.10 27.55 -21.08
C ALA A 548 -7.41 28.85 -21.51
N LYS A 549 -6.34 29.21 -20.80
CA LYS A 549 -5.58 30.42 -21.08
C LYS A 549 -4.77 30.27 -22.37
N THR A 550 -4.43 31.40 -22.94
CA THR A 550 -3.57 31.52 -24.11
C THR A 550 -2.45 32.52 -23.84
N VAL A 551 -1.38 32.42 -24.60
CA VAL A 551 -0.25 33.34 -24.50
C VAL A 551 -0.34 34.40 -25.63
N ASP A 552 -0.35 35.65 -25.25
CA ASP A 552 -0.16 36.75 -26.21
C ASP A 552 1.32 36.82 -26.63
N THR A 553 1.60 36.30 -27.83
CA THR A 553 2.97 36.21 -28.37
C THR A 553 3.63 37.55 -28.56
N LYS A 554 2.84 38.64 -28.73
CA LYS A 554 3.38 40.02 -28.86
C LYS A 554 3.86 40.58 -27.53
N LYS A 555 3.22 40.19 -26.42
CA LYS A 555 3.58 40.63 -25.07
C LYS A 555 4.59 39.71 -24.39
N CYS A 556 4.64 38.45 -24.73
CA CYS A 556 5.51 37.48 -24.08
C CYS A 556 7.00 37.81 -24.33
N ILE A 557 7.72 38.07 -23.26
CA ILE A 557 9.15 38.39 -23.31
C ILE A 557 10.06 37.17 -23.19
N GLY A 558 9.53 35.98 -23.13
CA GLY A 558 10.29 34.73 -23.00
C GLY A 558 11.03 34.57 -21.67
N CYS A 559 10.60 35.25 -20.60
CA CYS A 559 11.25 35.19 -19.28
C CYS A 559 11.06 33.88 -18.55
N ARG A 560 10.10 33.05 -18.95
CA ARG A 560 9.75 31.72 -18.37
C ARG A 560 9.38 31.75 -16.89
N LYS A 561 9.10 32.94 -16.30
CA LYS A 561 8.75 33.06 -14.88
C LYS A 561 7.54 32.15 -14.51
N CYS A 562 6.51 32.13 -15.37
CA CYS A 562 5.33 31.27 -15.20
C CYS A 562 5.65 29.74 -15.16
N ILE A 563 6.68 29.28 -15.89
CA ILE A 563 7.16 27.90 -15.85
C ILE A 563 8.01 27.69 -14.58
N ASN A 564 9.03 28.53 -14.39
CA ASN A 564 10.05 28.34 -13.36
C ASN A 564 9.55 28.54 -11.92
N GLU A 565 8.45 29.26 -11.72
CA GLU A 565 7.87 29.45 -10.39
C GLU A 565 6.71 28.48 -10.08
N LEU A 566 5.97 28.05 -11.11
CA LEU A 566 4.78 27.22 -10.88
C LEU A 566 4.99 25.74 -11.22
N GLY A 567 5.83 25.41 -12.21
CA GLY A 567 6.01 24.02 -12.66
C GLY A 567 4.70 23.36 -13.14
N CYS A 568 3.79 24.12 -13.75
CA CYS A 568 2.52 23.59 -14.23
C CYS A 568 2.75 22.74 -15.49
N PRO A 569 2.25 21.49 -15.57
CA PRO A 569 2.47 20.60 -16.71
C PRO A 569 1.78 21.08 -18.00
N ALA A 570 0.84 22.02 -17.93
CA ALA A 570 0.26 22.66 -19.11
C ALA A 570 1.16 23.75 -19.73
N LEU A 571 2.26 24.15 -19.06
CA LEU A 571 3.19 25.17 -19.54
C LEU A 571 4.44 24.52 -20.13
N SER A 572 4.84 24.97 -21.31
CA SER A 572 6.06 24.51 -21.99
C SER A 572 6.80 25.65 -22.66
N VAL A 573 8.05 25.40 -23.05
CA VAL A 573 8.83 26.31 -23.86
C VAL A 573 8.48 26.07 -25.34
N SER A 574 8.00 27.13 -26.02
CA SER A 574 7.71 27.08 -27.46
C SER A 574 8.99 27.12 -28.31
N THR A 575 8.92 26.59 -29.50
CA THR A 575 9.95 26.76 -30.55
C THR A 575 9.93 28.17 -31.14
N GLU A 576 8.80 28.89 -31.06
CA GLU A 576 8.66 30.25 -31.52
C GLU A 576 9.47 31.20 -30.65
N LYS A 577 10.08 32.21 -31.29
CA LYS A 577 10.92 33.23 -30.63
C LYS A 577 10.30 34.60 -30.77
N ASN A 578 10.53 35.43 -29.74
CA ASN A 578 10.21 36.87 -29.82
C ASN A 578 11.27 37.63 -30.63
N ALA A 579 11.03 38.93 -30.84
CA ALA A 579 11.94 39.82 -31.58
C ALA A 579 13.38 39.88 -30.99
N LYS A 580 13.59 39.45 -29.74
CA LYS A 580 14.90 39.37 -29.07
C LYS A 580 15.53 37.99 -29.15
N GLY A 581 14.98 37.05 -29.95
CA GLY A 581 15.49 35.70 -30.11
C GLY A 581 15.21 34.75 -28.95
N LYS A 582 14.42 35.16 -27.93
CA LYS A 582 14.06 34.30 -26.79
C LYS A 582 12.82 33.45 -27.10
N ASN A 583 12.89 32.17 -26.76
CA ASN A 583 11.76 31.28 -26.91
C ASN A 583 10.56 31.74 -26.08
N LEU A 584 9.39 31.75 -26.70
CA LEU A 584 8.12 32.06 -26.06
C LEU A 584 7.68 30.91 -25.13
N VAL A 585 6.65 31.17 -24.34
CA VAL A 585 5.95 30.14 -23.57
C VAL A 585 4.73 29.67 -24.34
N ALA A 586 4.44 28.38 -24.31
CA ALA A 586 3.22 27.78 -24.85
C ALA A 586 2.34 27.21 -23.71
N ILE A 587 1.04 27.20 -23.95
CA ILE A 587 0.06 26.56 -23.07
C ILE A 587 -0.62 25.43 -23.84
N ASP A 588 -0.52 24.23 -23.30
CA ASP A 588 -1.31 23.10 -23.81
C ASP A 588 -2.77 23.27 -23.35
N ARG A 589 -3.64 23.59 -24.32
CA ARG A 589 -5.05 23.85 -24.06
C ARG A 589 -5.83 22.60 -23.68
N THR A 590 -5.33 21.42 -23.97
CA THR A 590 -5.95 20.15 -23.57
C THR A 590 -5.75 19.84 -22.09
N LEU A 591 -4.66 20.32 -21.51
CA LEU A 591 -4.32 20.18 -20.10
C LEU A 591 -4.76 21.40 -19.27
N CYS A 592 -4.84 22.59 -19.87
CA CYS A 592 -5.10 23.84 -19.15
C CYS A 592 -6.55 23.93 -18.68
N THR A 593 -6.76 24.18 -17.38
CA THR A 593 -8.06 24.32 -16.74
C THR A 593 -8.53 25.75 -16.56
N GLY A 594 -7.75 26.74 -17.03
CA GLY A 594 -8.09 28.15 -16.87
C GLY A 594 -7.92 28.76 -15.48
N CYS A 595 -7.29 28.08 -14.52
CA CYS A 595 -7.12 28.50 -13.13
C CYS A 595 -6.42 29.84 -12.90
N SER A 596 -5.82 30.42 -13.91
CA SER A 596 -5.22 31.77 -13.95
C SER A 596 -3.98 31.99 -13.06
N LEU A 597 -3.41 30.98 -12.40
CA LEU A 597 -2.18 31.16 -11.61
C LEU A 597 -1.02 31.72 -12.46
N CYS A 598 -0.82 31.17 -13.67
CA CYS A 598 0.23 31.63 -14.58
C CYS A 598 0.04 33.09 -15.04
N ALA A 599 -1.20 33.52 -15.18
CA ALA A 599 -1.51 34.92 -15.52
C ALA A 599 -1.14 35.89 -14.39
N GLN A 600 -1.40 35.52 -13.12
CA GLN A 600 -1.02 36.34 -11.95
C GLN A 600 0.48 36.42 -11.73
N VAL A 601 1.24 35.41 -12.18
CA VAL A 601 2.72 35.40 -12.09
C VAL A 601 3.38 36.11 -13.26
N CYS A 602 2.67 36.35 -14.35
CA CYS A 602 3.22 36.95 -15.56
C CYS A 602 3.54 38.45 -15.38
N PRO A 603 4.81 38.86 -15.42
CA PRO A 603 5.19 40.26 -15.14
C PRO A 603 4.76 41.25 -16.21
N VAL A 604 4.32 40.78 -17.39
CA VAL A 604 3.95 41.58 -18.53
C VAL A 604 2.52 41.33 -19.01
N SER A 605 1.72 40.61 -18.20
CA SER A 605 0.32 40.24 -18.51
C SER A 605 0.15 39.68 -19.93
N ALA A 606 1.03 38.73 -20.29
CA ALA A 606 1.00 38.06 -21.59
C ALA A 606 0.14 36.78 -21.56
N ILE A 607 -0.43 36.40 -20.41
CA ILE A 607 -1.29 35.22 -20.25
C ILE A 607 -2.64 35.68 -19.77
#